data_6b089fcdf09603d978aabd5f81738cc4
#
_entry.id   6b089fcdf09603d978aabd5f81738cc4
#
_cell.length_a   1.000
_cell.length_b   1.000
_cell.length_c   1.000
_cell.angle_alpha   90.00
_cell.angle_beta   90.00
_cell.angle_gamma   90.00
#
_symmetry.space_group_name_H-M   'P 1'
#
loop_
_entity.id
_entity.type
_entity.pdbx_description
1 polymer ?
#
loop_
_entity_poly.entity_id
_entity_poly.type
_entity_poly.pdbx_seq_one_letter_code
_entity_poly.pdbx_strand_id
1 'polypeptide(L)'
;VFQQFSLFPWLSVKENVMFGIQDQYPDKRLRGDAALDWVDKVGLAEFAGYYPNQLSGGMQQRVAIARALAPGPKVLLMDEPFAALDAQTRGRMQRHLLEIWRKLNITVVFITHDLEEAVLLADKIFVLAPNPGRLVATLPIEIPRVKDGLERDKYEPNFAAVLKDLSGLLVTSTDAHG
;
A
#
# COMPACT_ATOMS: atom_id res chain seq x y z
N VAL A 1 -5.83 4.86 -1.67
CA VAL A 1 -5.55 3.93 -2.79
C VAL A 1 -6.57 2.82 -2.70
N PHE A 2 -7.32 2.58 -3.75
CA PHE A 2 -8.40 1.60 -3.82
C PHE A 2 -7.90 0.27 -4.39
N GLN A 3 -8.64 -0.80 -4.16
CA GLN A 3 -8.41 -2.14 -4.71
C GLN A 3 -8.32 -2.12 -6.25
N GLN A 4 -9.20 -1.39 -6.91
CA GLN A 4 -9.02 -1.01 -8.30
C GLN A 4 -8.21 0.29 -8.34
N PHE A 5 -7.13 0.34 -9.13
CA PHE A 5 -6.15 1.44 -9.14
C PHE A 5 -6.74 2.83 -9.37
N SER A 6 -7.99 2.90 -9.85
CA SER A 6 -8.78 4.13 -10.08
C SER A 6 -7.98 5.22 -10.83
N LEU A 7 -7.09 4.80 -11.73
CA LEU A 7 -6.40 5.72 -12.60
C LEU A 7 -7.37 6.27 -13.64
N PHE A 8 -7.17 7.51 -14.03
CA PHE A 8 -7.90 8.11 -15.14
C PHE A 8 -7.36 7.53 -16.45
N PRO A 9 -8.14 6.70 -17.19
CA PRO A 9 -7.64 5.98 -18.37
C PRO A 9 -7.28 6.89 -19.54
N TRP A 10 -7.79 8.10 -19.56
CA TRP A 10 -7.52 9.14 -20.58
C TRP A 10 -6.35 10.06 -20.21
N LEU A 11 -5.73 9.89 -19.04
CA LEU A 11 -4.55 10.62 -18.59
C LEU A 11 -3.33 9.72 -18.63
N SER A 12 -2.18 10.27 -19.04
CA SER A 12 -0.89 9.60 -18.94
C SER A 12 -0.47 9.38 -17.49
N VAL A 13 0.60 8.61 -17.25
CA VAL A 13 1.21 8.42 -15.93
C VAL A 13 1.50 9.76 -15.27
N LYS A 14 2.22 10.64 -15.96
CA LYS A 14 2.53 11.98 -15.46
C LYS A 14 1.26 12.77 -15.13
N GLU A 15 0.27 12.77 -16.01
CA GLU A 15 -0.96 13.53 -15.82
C GLU A 15 -1.83 13.00 -14.68
N ASN A 16 -1.84 11.68 -14.47
CA ASN A 16 -2.48 11.07 -13.30
C ASN A 16 -1.88 11.60 -12.00
N VAL A 17 -0.55 11.72 -11.91
CA VAL A 17 0.13 12.27 -10.72
C VAL A 17 -0.11 13.78 -10.63
N MET A 18 -0.02 14.52 -11.75
CA MET A 18 -0.34 15.96 -11.80
C MET A 18 -1.73 16.26 -11.25
N PHE A 19 -2.70 15.42 -11.52
CA PHE A 19 -4.07 15.56 -10.98
C PHE A 19 -4.08 15.57 -9.45
N GLY A 20 -3.28 14.72 -8.81
CA GLY A 20 -3.19 14.64 -7.36
C GLY A 20 -2.67 15.91 -6.67
N ILE A 21 -1.90 16.74 -7.39
CA ILE A 21 -1.23 17.94 -6.86
C ILE A 21 -1.70 19.24 -7.52
N GLN A 22 -2.84 19.23 -8.20
CA GLN A 22 -3.32 20.37 -8.95
C GLN A 22 -3.58 21.62 -8.09
N ASP A 23 -4.03 21.41 -6.85
CA ASP A 23 -4.33 22.51 -5.93
C ASP A 23 -3.07 23.11 -5.29
N GLN A 24 -1.98 22.33 -5.18
CA GLN A 24 -0.72 22.77 -4.60
C GLN A 24 0.16 23.52 -5.61
N TYR A 25 0.05 23.17 -6.88
CA TYR A 25 0.82 23.74 -7.97
C TYR A 25 -0.10 24.30 -9.07
N PRO A 26 -0.57 25.56 -8.95
CA PRO A 26 -1.39 26.19 -9.99
C PRO A 26 -0.65 26.30 -11.35
N ASP A 27 0.65 26.58 -11.30
CA ASP A 27 1.49 26.62 -12.51
C ASP A 27 1.65 25.22 -13.10
N LYS A 28 1.23 25.06 -14.38
CA LYS A 28 1.24 23.76 -15.06
C LYS A 28 2.65 23.20 -15.26
N ARG A 29 3.66 24.04 -15.43
CA ARG A 29 5.04 23.61 -15.64
C ARG A 29 5.61 23.07 -14.33
N LEU A 30 5.52 23.84 -13.23
CA LEU A 30 5.98 23.43 -11.92
C LEU A 30 5.27 22.16 -11.45
N ARG A 31 3.96 22.05 -11.68
CA ARG A 31 3.19 20.84 -11.43
C ARG A 31 3.69 19.65 -12.22
N GLY A 32 4.04 19.88 -13.49
CA GLY A 32 4.61 18.84 -14.35
C GLY A 32 5.96 18.33 -13.87
N ASP A 33 6.83 19.23 -13.40
CA ASP A 33 8.15 18.89 -12.87
C ASP A 33 8.00 18.12 -11.54
N ALA A 34 7.16 18.59 -10.61
CA ALA A 34 6.87 17.89 -9.35
C ALA A 34 6.24 16.50 -9.58
N ALA A 35 5.38 16.34 -10.57
CA ALA A 35 4.81 15.04 -10.92
C ALA A 35 5.87 14.08 -11.48
N LEU A 36 6.82 14.56 -12.28
CA LEU A 36 7.91 13.74 -12.80
C LEU A 36 8.82 13.23 -11.68
N ASP A 37 9.11 14.05 -10.66
CA ASP A 37 9.88 13.63 -9.49
C ASP A 37 9.19 12.45 -8.75
N TRP A 38 7.86 12.47 -8.66
CA TRP A 38 7.11 11.37 -8.06
C TRP A 38 7.05 10.14 -8.95
N VAL A 39 6.93 10.32 -10.25
CA VAL A 39 6.98 9.23 -11.23
C VAL A 39 8.34 8.53 -11.20
N ASP A 40 9.43 9.29 -11.04
CA ASP A 40 10.78 8.76 -10.87
C ASP A 40 10.92 7.99 -9.53
N LYS A 41 10.47 8.58 -8.42
CA LYS A 41 10.48 7.93 -7.08
C LYS A 41 9.80 6.57 -7.06
N VAL A 42 8.81 6.33 -7.91
CA VAL A 42 8.14 5.03 -8.05
C VAL A 42 8.73 4.16 -9.18
N GLY A 43 9.86 4.58 -9.77
CA GLY A 43 10.59 3.85 -10.80
C GLY A 43 9.85 3.73 -12.12
N LEU A 44 9.15 4.79 -12.54
CA LEU A 44 8.37 4.83 -13.77
C LEU A 44 8.75 6.01 -14.70
N ALA A 45 9.95 6.59 -14.55
CA ALA A 45 10.38 7.76 -15.33
C ALA A 45 10.24 7.54 -16.83
N GLU A 46 10.66 6.39 -17.36
CA GLU A 46 10.57 6.03 -18.79
C GLU A 46 9.12 5.87 -19.29
N PHE A 47 8.18 5.66 -18.38
CA PHE A 47 6.76 5.44 -18.66
C PHE A 47 5.89 6.67 -18.43
N ALA A 48 6.48 7.84 -18.18
CA ALA A 48 5.75 9.06 -17.81
C ALA A 48 4.67 9.47 -18.82
N GLY A 49 4.90 9.22 -20.10
CA GLY A 49 3.95 9.50 -21.19
C GLY A 49 2.96 8.37 -21.51
N TYR A 50 3.07 7.19 -20.88
CA TYR A 50 2.22 6.04 -21.13
C TYR A 50 0.85 6.20 -20.48
N TYR A 51 -0.16 5.56 -21.07
CA TYR A 51 -1.52 5.50 -20.52
C TYR A 51 -1.73 4.23 -19.69
N PRO A 52 -2.70 4.21 -18.76
CA PRO A 52 -2.94 3.06 -17.90
C PRO A 52 -3.08 1.72 -18.61
N ASN A 53 -3.74 1.68 -19.77
CA ASN A 53 -3.92 0.45 -20.57
C ASN A 53 -2.62 -0.10 -21.19
N GLN A 54 -1.54 0.66 -21.17
CA GLN A 54 -0.22 0.27 -21.65
C GLN A 54 0.68 -0.25 -20.52
N LEU A 55 0.19 -0.27 -19.27
CA LEU A 55 0.95 -0.59 -18.07
C LEU A 55 0.52 -1.96 -17.50
N SER A 56 1.47 -2.66 -16.91
CA SER A 56 1.14 -3.82 -16.06
C SER A 56 0.39 -3.40 -14.80
N GLY A 57 -0.33 -4.34 -14.15
CA GLY A 57 -1.04 -4.05 -12.90
C GLY A 57 -0.14 -3.46 -11.80
N GLY A 58 1.08 -4.00 -11.64
CA GLY A 58 2.05 -3.45 -10.68
C GLY A 58 2.55 -2.03 -11.04
N MET A 59 2.64 -1.70 -12.34
CA MET A 59 2.95 -0.32 -12.77
C MET A 59 1.78 0.61 -12.48
N GLN A 60 0.55 0.21 -12.78
CA GLN A 60 -0.65 0.99 -12.46
C GLN A 60 -0.75 1.26 -10.95
N GLN A 61 -0.45 0.26 -10.12
CA GLN A 61 -0.39 0.39 -8.68
C GLN A 61 0.62 1.47 -8.25
N ARG A 62 1.83 1.44 -8.81
CA ARG A 62 2.85 2.44 -8.52
C ARG A 62 2.42 3.86 -8.90
N VAL A 63 1.72 4.03 -10.01
CA VAL A 63 1.14 5.32 -10.41
C VAL A 63 0.07 5.78 -9.40
N ALA A 64 -0.81 4.88 -8.95
CA ALA A 64 -1.83 5.19 -7.95
C ALA A 64 -1.21 5.61 -6.61
N ILE A 65 -0.14 4.93 -6.18
CA ILE A 65 0.63 5.29 -4.99
C ILE A 65 1.29 6.66 -5.16
N ALA A 66 1.96 6.91 -6.28
CA ALA A 66 2.60 8.21 -6.57
C ALA A 66 1.57 9.35 -6.53
N ARG A 67 0.42 9.18 -7.18
CA ARG A 67 -0.68 10.15 -7.16
C ARG A 67 -1.20 10.43 -5.75
N ALA A 68 -1.29 9.40 -4.91
CA ALA A 68 -1.78 9.54 -3.54
C ALA A 68 -0.75 10.19 -2.60
N LEU A 69 0.54 9.98 -2.85
CA LEU A 69 1.64 10.49 -2.02
C LEU A 69 2.12 11.88 -2.44
N ALA A 70 1.98 12.22 -3.72
CA ALA A 70 2.45 13.50 -4.26
C ALA A 70 1.90 14.73 -3.51
N PRO A 71 0.66 14.75 -3.01
CA PRO A 71 0.15 15.83 -2.17
C PRO A 71 0.81 15.97 -0.80
N GLY A 72 1.68 15.06 -0.39
CA GLY A 72 2.31 15.05 0.94
C GLY A 72 1.34 14.76 2.08
N PRO A 73 0.53 13.69 2.00
CA PRO A 73 -0.46 13.38 3.03
C PRO A 73 0.22 13.01 4.35
N LYS A 74 -0.43 13.29 5.48
CA LYS A 74 -0.01 12.77 6.80
C LYS A 74 -0.46 11.33 7.03
N VAL A 75 -1.56 10.94 6.41
CA VAL A 75 -2.16 9.60 6.51
C VAL A 75 -2.46 9.08 5.11
N LEU A 76 -2.01 7.88 4.80
CA LEU A 76 -2.32 7.16 3.55
C LEU A 76 -3.26 5.99 3.86
N LEU A 77 -4.42 5.97 3.20
CA LEU A 77 -5.36 4.86 3.29
C LEU A 77 -5.17 3.94 2.08
N MET A 78 -5.00 2.65 2.33
CA MET A 78 -4.83 1.63 1.29
C MET A 78 -5.81 0.48 1.54
N ASP A 79 -6.65 0.20 0.55
CA ASP A 79 -7.67 -0.84 0.60
C ASP A 79 -7.28 -1.95 -0.38
N GLU A 80 -6.88 -3.10 0.15
CA GLU A 80 -6.40 -4.29 -0.57
C GLU A 80 -5.46 -3.97 -1.77
N PRO A 81 -4.43 -3.15 -1.59
CA PRO A 81 -3.70 -2.59 -2.73
C PRO A 81 -2.91 -3.62 -3.53
N PHE A 82 -2.67 -4.82 -2.99
CA PHE A 82 -1.88 -5.86 -3.67
C PHE A 82 -2.69 -7.10 -4.06
N ALA A 83 -4.03 -7.09 -3.86
CA ALA A 83 -4.88 -8.25 -4.14
C ALA A 83 -4.85 -8.72 -5.61
N ALA A 84 -4.71 -7.79 -6.55
CA ALA A 84 -4.70 -8.08 -7.99
C ALA A 84 -3.31 -8.46 -8.54
N LEU A 85 -2.27 -8.57 -7.69
CA LEU A 85 -0.89 -8.82 -8.13
C LEU A 85 -0.51 -10.29 -7.94
N ASP A 86 0.30 -10.82 -8.88
CA ASP A 86 0.97 -12.10 -8.68
C ASP A 86 1.98 -12.04 -7.53
N ALA A 87 2.34 -13.19 -6.96
CA ALA A 87 3.16 -13.28 -5.76
C ALA A 87 4.53 -12.58 -5.88
N GLN A 88 5.19 -12.67 -7.04
CA GLN A 88 6.50 -12.05 -7.25
C GLN A 88 6.39 -10.52 -7.32
N THR A 89 5.42 -10.03 -8.07
CA THR A 89 5.13 -8.59 -8.19
C THR A 89 4.68 -8.02 -6.85
N ARG A 90 3.84 -8.74 -6.11
CA ARG A 90 3.39 -8.36 -4.77
C ARG A 90 4.56 -8.14 -3.82
N GLY A 91 5.48 -9.11 -3.69
CA GLY A 91 6.64 -8.98 -2.81
C GLY A 91 7.56 -7.80 -3.18
N ARG A 92 7.72 -7.50 -4.48
CA ARG A 92 8.46 -6.31 -4.91
C ARG A 92 7.75 -5.03 -4.53
N MET A 93 6.42 -4.99 -4.67
CA MET A 93 5.62 -3.81 -4.34
C MET A 93 5.56 -3.54 -2.84
N GLN A 94 5.46 -4.58 -2.02
CA GLN A 94 5.51 -4.47 -0.56
C GLN A 94 6.84 -3.85 -0.11
N ARG A 95 7.98 -4.34 -0.62
CA ARG A 95 9.30 -3.75 -0.33
C ARG A 95 9.36 -2.28 -0.76
N HIS A 96 8.94 -1.99 -1.97
CA HIS A 96 8.96 -0.63 -2.48
C HIS A 96 8.10 0.33 -1.65
N LEU A 97 6.92 -0.12 -1.20
CA LEU A 97 6.07 0.64 -0.30
C LEU A 97 6.78 0.92 1.04
N LEU A 98 7.44 -0.08 1.62
CA LEU A 98 8.19 0.09 2.86
C LEU A 98 9.34 1.10 2.71
N GLU A 99 10.06 1.08 1.58
CA GLU A 99 11.12 2.05 1.26
C GLU A 99 10.58 3.48 1.19
N ILE A 100 9.47 3.68 0.49
CA ILE A 100 8.81 4.99 0.37
C ILE A 100 8.32 5.45 1.75
N TRP A 101 7.64 4.58 2.48
CA TRP A 101 7.09 4.88 3.80
C TRP A 101 8.16 5.31 4.80
N ARG A 102 9.27 4.57 4.87
CA ARG A 102 10.40 4.94 5.73
C ARG A 102 10.96 6.34 5.44
N LYS A 103 11.01 6.73 4.15
CA LYS A 103 11.51 8.05 3.74
C LYS A 103 10.55 9.20 4.07
N LEU A 104 9.24 8.94 4.04
CA LEU A 104 8.23 9.99 4.16
C LEU A 104 7.71 10.20 5.58
N ASN A 105 7.96 9.27 6.50
CA ASN A 105 7.49 9.31 7.90
C ASN A 105 5.99 9.63 8.02
N ILE A 106 5.16 8.91 7.25
CA ILE A 106 3.70 9.05 7.23
C ILE A 106 3.02 7.89 7.95
N THR A 107 1.79 8.09 8.41
CA THR A 107 0.95 7.00 8.91
C THR A 107 0.28 6.29 7.74
N VAL A 108 0.38 4.96 7.68
CA VAL A 108 -0.33 4.15 6.68
C VAL A 108 -1.39 3.32 7.39
N VAL A 109 -2.64 3.44 6.94
CA VAL A 109 -3.73 2.53 7.31
C VAL A 109 -3.95 1.60 6.13
N PHE A 110 -3.72 0.32 6.35
CA PHE A 110 -3.69 -0.71 5.34
C PHE A 110 -4.77 -1.75 5.62
N ILE A 111 -5.66 -1.98 4.68
CA ILE A 111 -6.70 -2.99 4.76
C ILE A 111 -6.29 -4.17 3.89
N THR A 112 -6.29 -5.36 4.45
CA THR A 112 -6.00 -6.61 3.73
C THR A 112 -6.71 -7.78 4.40
N HIS A 113 -7.00 -8.82 3.63
CA HIS A 113 -7.44 -10.12 4.11
C HIS A 113 -6.28 -11.13 4.16
N ASP A 114 -5.08 -10.76 3.70
CA ASP A 114 -3.89 -11.59 3.72
C ASP A 114 -3.15 -11.39 5.06
N LEU A 115 -3.16 -12.42 5.91
CA LEU A 115 -2.55 -12.37 7.24
C LEU A 115 -1.04 -12.22 7.20
N GLU A 116 -0.37 -12.87 6.24
CA GLU A 116 1.09 -12.72 6.08
C GLU A 116 1.45 -11.28 5.75
N GLU A 117 0.68 -10.66 4.85
CA GLU A 117 0.86 -9.28 4.46
C GLU A 117 0.67 -8.34 5.65
N ALA A 118 -0.38 -8.57 6.46
CA ALA A 118 -0.63 -7.78 7.66
C ALA A 118 0.55 -7.86 8.64
N VAL A 119 1.04 -9.06 8.95
CA VAL A 119 2.18 -9.25 9.88
C VAL A 119 3.47 -8.68 9.29
N LEU A 120 3.69 -8.81 7.99
CA LEU A 120 4.90 -8.33 7.32
C LEU A 120 5.01 -6.81 7.37
N LEU A 121 3.90 -6.11 7.10
CA LEU A 121 3.90 -4.67 6.86
C LEU A 121 3.57 -3.85 8.11
N ALA A 122 2.59 -4.26 8.93
CA ALA A 122 2.05 -3.43 9.98
C ALA A 122 2.91 -3.40 11.26
N ASP A 123 2.86 -2.30 12.00
CA ASP A 123 3.38 -2.21 13.36
C ASP A 123 2.27 -2.54 14.39
N LYS A 124 1.01 -2.40 13.95
CA LYS A 124 -0.18 -2.74 14.74
C LYS A 124 -1.28 -3.26 13.82
N ILE A 125 -1.92 -4.35 14.23
CA ILE A 125 -3.03 -4.96 13.49
C ILE A 125 -4.33 -4.77 14.29
N PHE A 126 -5.38 -4.33 13.61
CA PHE A 126 -6.74 -4.28 14.10
C PHE A 126 -7.54 -5.38 13.42
N VAL A 127 -8.03 -6.35 14.20
CA VAL A 127 -8.85 -7.46 13.69
C VAL A 127 -10.31 -7.04 13.77
N LEU A 128 -10.99 -7.07 12.62
CA LEU A 128 -12.39 -6.70 12.50
C LEU A 128 -13.26 -7.93 12.20
N ALA A 129 -14.36 -8.07 12.91
CA ALA A 129 -15.41 -9.06 12.60
C ALA A 129 -16.45 -8.44 11.67
N PRO A 130 -17.06 -9.25 10.76
CA PRO A 130 -18.19 -8.81 9.96
C PRO A 130 -19.51 -8.84 10.78
N ASN A 131 -20.52 -8.18 10.26
CA ASN A 131 -21.96 -8.27 10.60
C ASN A 131 -22.36 -8.34 12.10
N PRO A 132 -22.39 -7.23 12.86
CA PRO A 132 -21.96 -5.89 12.46
C PRO A 132 -20.45 -5.75 12.54
N GLY A 133 -19.87 -4.87 11.71
CA GLY A 133 -18.45 -4.58 11.74
C GLY A 133 -18.02 -4.09 13.13
N ARG A 134 -17.16 -4.86 13.82
CA ARG A 134 -16.67 -4.53 15.17
C ARG A 134 -15.20 -4.87 15.33
N LEU A 135 -14.51 -4.12 16.15
CA LEU A 135 -13.14 -4.43 16.56
C LEU A 135 -13.13 -5.64 17.49
N VAL A 136 -12.45 -6.71 17.11
CA VAL A 136 -12.30 -7.95 17.89
C VAL A 136 -11.04 -7.89 18.73
N ALA A 137 -9.93 -7.47 18.12
CA ALA A 137 -8.65 -7.43 18.81
C ALA A 137 -7.75 -6.33 18.21
N THR A 138 -6.78 -5.91 19.02
CA THR A 138 -5.68 -5.03 18.61
C THR A 138 -4.38 -5.69 19.02
N LEU A 139 -3.50 -5.98 18.03
CA LEU A 139 -2.24 -6.66 18.27
C LEU A 139 -1.07 -5.76 17.83
N PRO A 140 -0.18 -5.39 18.75
CA PRO A 140 1.11 -4.84 18.38
C PRO A 140 1.97 -5.95 17.78
N ILE A 141 2.76 -5.64 16.74
CA ILE A 141 3.66 -6.59 16.11
C ILE A 141 5.08 -6.32 16.57
N GLU A 142 5.54 -7.12 17.53
CA GLU A 142 6.86 -6.97 18.16
C GLU A 142 7.98 -7.73 17.43
N ILE A 143 7.71 -8.29 16.25
CA ILE A 143 8.69 -8.95 15.40
C ILE A 143 9.64 -7.88 14.85
N PRO A 144 10.95 -7.96 15.10
CA PRO A 144 11.89 -6.96 14.64
C PRO A 144 11.97 -6.94 13.10
N ARG A 145 12.16 -5.75 12.55
CA ARG A 145 12.45 -5.59 11.13
C ARG A 145 13.94 -5.87 10.88
N VAL A 146 14.24 -6.68 9.87
CA VAL A 146 15.61 -7.02 9.43
C VAL A 146 15.94 -6.26 8.15
N LYS A 147 17.18 -6.36 7.67
CA LYS A 147 17.63 -5.74 6.42
C LYS A 147 17.26 -4.25 6.34
N ASP A 148 18.03 -3.43 7.00
CA ASP A 148 17.86 -1.97 7.05
C ASP A 148 16.54 -1.50 7.69
N GLY A 149 15.88 -2.36 8.45
CA GLY A 149 14.64 -2.05 9.14
C GLY A 149 13.40 -2.00 8.24
N LEU A 150 13.46 -2.59 7.04
CA LEU A 150 12.35 -2.60 6.10
C LEU A 150 11.46 -3.83 6.25
N GLU A 151 12.02 -5.01 6.13
CA GLU A 151 11.27 -6.27 6.11
C GLU A 151 11.32 -6.97 7.48
N ARG A 152 10.29 -7.77 7.79
CA ARG A 152 10.34 -8.78 8.84
C ARG A 152 10.76 -10.12 8.25
N ASP A 153 11.47 -10.92 9.03
CA ASP A 153 11.83 -12.26 8.61
C ASP A 153 10.64 -13.21 8.78
N LYS A 154 10.17 -13.77 7.65
CA LYS A 154 9.08 -14.76 7.66
C LYS A 154 9.46 -16.07 8.34
N TYR A 155 10.76 -16.34 8.49
CA TYR A 155 11.29 -17.55 9.15
C TYR A 155 11.54 -17.34 10.64
N GLU A 156 11.31 -16.14 11.16
CA GLU A 156 11.35 -15.88 12.59
C GLU A 156 10.28 -16.72 13.31
N PRO A 157 10.61 -17.48 14.37
CA PRO A 157 9.64 -18.33 15.08
C PRO A 157 8.37 -17.59 15.52
N ASN A 158 8.51 -16.34 15.96
CA ASN A 158 7.39 -15.50 16.36
C ASN A 158 6.46 -15.14 15.21
N PHE A 159 6.94 -15.14 13.95
CA PHE A 159 6.10 -14.84 12.79
C PHE A 159 4.97 -15.86 12.62
N ALA A 160 5.31 -17.15 12.69
CA ALA A 160 4.33 -18.24 12.61
C ALA A 160 3.35 -18.24 13.80
N ALA A 161 3.82 -17.89 15.00
CA ALA A 161 2.98 -17.80 16.19
C ALA A 161 1.93 -16.68 16.03
N VAL A 162 2.34 -15.48 15.58
CA VAL A 162 1.42 -14.35 15.34
C VAL A 162 0.40 -14.69 14.25
N LEU A 163 0.80 -15.36 13.16
CA LEU A 163 -0.13 -15.80 12.13
C LEU A 163 -1.19 -16.77 12.67
N LYS A 164 -0.78 -17.71 13.53
CA LYS A 164 -1.69 -18.66 14.16
C LYS A 164 -2.71 -17.95 15.06
N ASP A 165 -2.26 -17.00 15.87
CA ASP A 165 -3.13 -16.22 16.76
C ASP A 165 -4.14 -15.39 15.96
N LEU A 166 -3.69 -14.70 14.89
CA LEU A 166 -4.57 -13.95 13.99
C LEU A 166 -5.61 -14.84 13.32
N SER A 167 -5.19 -16.02 12.83
CA SER A 167 -6.10 -16.99 12.22
C SER A 167 -7.16 -17.48 13.20
N GLY A 168 -6.77 -17.77 14.46
CA GLY A 168 -7.68 -18.15 15.53
C GLY A 168 -8.73 -17.08 15.85
N LEU A 169 -8.32 -15.81 15.90
CA LEU A 169 -9.23 -14.68 16.14
C LEU A 169 -10.27 -14.52 15.03
N LEU A 170 -9.90 -14.75 13.77
CA LEU A 170 -10.82 -14.66 12.64
C LEU A 170 -11.84 -15.80 12.65
N VAL A 171 -11.42 -17.04 12.94
CA VAL A 171 -12.33 -18.21 13.03
C VAL A 171 -13.35 -18.02 14.14
N THR A 172 -12.91 -17.68 15.36
CA THR A 172 -13.83 -17.45 16.48
C THR A 172 -14.79 -16.29 16.27
N SER A 173 -14.41 -15.30 15.46
CA SER A 173 -15.28 -14.16 15.14
C SER A 173 -16.39 -14.51 14.13
N THR A 174 -16.18 -15.56 13.31
CA THR A 174 -17.14 -16.05 12.31
C THR A 174 -18.15 -17.01 12.95
N ASP A 175 -17.70 -17.87 13.89
CA ASP A 175 -18.52 -18.89 14.53
C ASP A 175 -19.50 -18.35 15.60
N ALA A 176 -19.30 -17.14 16.09
CA ALA A 176 -20.16 -16.52 17.09
C ALA A 176 -21.54 -16.09 16.56
N HIS A 177 -21.90 -16.41 15.30
CA HIS A 177 -23.13 -16.01 14.63
C HIS A 177 -23.76 -17.14 13.78
N GLY A 178 -23.44 -18.42 14.09
CA GLY A 178 -24.12 -19.61 13.57
C GLY A 178 -25.30 -20.02 14.45
#